data_b9726a08fd0d12c56d60451fe7c33d1c
#
_entry.id   b9726a08fd0d12c56d60451fe7c33d1c
#
_cell.length_a   1.000
_cell.length_b   1.000
_cell.length_c   1.000
_cell.angle_alpha   90.00
_cell.angle_beta   90.00
_cell.angle_gamma   90.00
#
_symmetry.space_group_name_H-M   'P 1'
#
loop_
_entity.id
_entity.type
_entity.pdbx_description
1 polymer ?
#
loop_
_entity_poly.entity_id
_entity_poly.type
_entity_poly.pdbx_seq_one_letter_code
_entity_poly.pdbx_strand_id
1 'polypeptide(L)'
;MAQSLSQLFFEATGKKAGEQVALTASGSNRRYYRIVSEDGEDSLIGVQGTSRDENHAFLYMAEQFLAKGLNVPKVLAVSDDEMNYVQQDLGNTLLFDYIAEGRKTGVFSAAEKEMLRKTMRGLAKLQVMAAEKFDFNQCYPQPEFNLRSILWDLNYFKYCFLKATGLEFQEDKLENEFERLAYILLQSKMSAFMYRDFQSRNVMVVEKVVESSEGSEVRELVPYFIDFQGGRKGPVYYDVASFLWQAKANFHPDLREELVEEYIDELQHYMPVDREEFYENLKHFVLFRTMQVLGAYGFRGYFEKKPHFLQSIPFAIDNLRHLLKHASEDYPYLIEVLQNMTEMKQFKEVGMRKPLVVRVYSFSYKKGIPADGSGNGGGFVFDCRAINNPGKYERYQFFT
;
A
#
# COMPACT_ATOMS: atom_id res chain seq x y z
N MET A 1 -20.77 -11.88 27.51
CA MET A 1 -19.33 -11.60 27.40
C MET A 1 -18.92 -11.87 25.98
N ALA A 2 -18.12 -10.99 25.36
CA ALA A 2 -17.65 -11.25 24.01
C ALA A 2 -16.83 -12.55 23.97
N GLN A 3 -17.08 -13.39 22.97
CA GLN A 3 -16.34 -14.64 22.77
C GLN A 3 -14.86 -14.34 22.50
N SER A 4 -13.98 -15.05 23.17
CA SER A 4 -12.53 -14.92 22.98
C SER A 4 -12.07 -15.58 21.67
N LEU A 5 -10.92 -15.18 21.14
CA LEU A 5 -10.35 -15.83 19.97
C LEU A 5 -10.11 -17.31 20.15
N SER A 6 -9.73 -17.77 21.38
CA SER A 6 -9.57 -19.20 21.69
C SER A 6 -10.90 -19.97 21.62
N GLN A 7 -12.02 -19.36 22.03
CA GLN A 7 -13.35 -19.98 21.89
C GLN A 7 -13.75 -20.12 20.44
N LEU A 8 -13.55 -19.05 19.62
CA LEU A 8 -13.84 -19.08 18.19
C LEU A 8 -12.92 -20.07 17.45
N PHE A 9 -11.67 -20.19 17.86
CA PHE A 9 -10.76 -21.18 17.30
C PHE A 9 -11.27 -22.61 17.56
N PHE A 10 -11.70 -22.88 18.80
CA PHE A 10 -12.29 -24.18 19.15
C PHE A 10 -13.59 -24.45 18.37
N GLU A 11 -14.45 -23.45 18.21
CA GLU A 11 -15.68 -23.55 17.41
C GLU A 11 -15.37 -23.88 15.94
N ALA A 12 -14.33 -23.27 15.38
CA ALA A 12 -13.94 -23.44 13.97
C ALA A 12 -13.24 -24.80 13.70
N THR A 13 -12.45 -25.33 14.66
CA THR A 13 -11.56 -26.48 14.43
C THR A 13 -11.92 -27.72 15.26
N GLY A 14 -12.68 -27.57 16.35
CA GLY A 14 -12.91 -28.61 17.35
C GLY A 14 -11.68 -28.87 18.26
N LYS A 15 -10.58 -28.12 18.09
CA LYS A 15 -9.33 -28.29 18.82
C LYS A 15 -9.07 -27.11 19.76
N LYS A 16 -8.32 -27.35 20.83
CA LYS A 16 -7.91 -26.28 21.73
C LYS A 16 -6.86 -25.38 21.09
N ALA A 17 -7.03 -24.07 21.29
CA ALA A 17 -6.03 -23.09 20.91
C ALA A 17 -4.79 -23.24 21.82
N GLY A 18 -3.63 -23.39 21.20
CA GLY A 18 -2.32 -23.40 21.85
C GLY A 18 -1.68 -22.02 21.79
N GLU A 19 -0.56 -21.89 21.07
CA GLU A 19 0.18 -20.63 20.94
C GLU A 19 -0.60 -19.57 20.14
N GLN A 20 -0.56 -18.33 20.63
CA GLN A 20 -1.10 -17.15 19.95
C GLN A 20 -0.01 -16.12 19.74
N VAL A 21 0.43 -15.97 18.49
CA VAL A 21 1.50 -15.04 18.11
C VAL A 21 0.89 -13.78 17.48
N ALA A 22 1.16 -12.61 18.06
CA ALA A 22 0.72 -11.35 17.50
C ALA A 22 1.42 -11.08 16.15
N LEU A 23 0.65 -10.75 15.13
CA LEU A 23 1.16 -10.36 13.82
C LEU A 23 1.29 -8.84 13.72
N THR A 24 2.35 -8.38 13.05
CA THR A 24 2.57 -6.94 12.85
C THR A 24 1.62 -6.43 11.77
N ALA A 25 0.62 -5.63 12.15
CA ALA A 25 -0.25 -4.93 11.21
C ALA A 25 0.37 -3.57 10.86
N SER A 26 0.51 -3.26 9.58
CA SER A 26 0.94 -1.93 9.14
C SER A 26 -0.28 -1.09 8.76
N GLY A 27 -0.65 -0.14 9.63
CA GLY A 27 -1.64 0.88 9.31
C GLY A 27 -3.09 0.62 9.74
N SER A 28 -3.43 -0.57 10.23
CA SER A 28 -4.75 -0.90 10.78
C SER A 28 -4.77 -0.74 12.31
N ASN A 29 -5.93 -0.34 12.85
CA ASN A 29 -6.18 -0.38 14.29
C ASN A 29 -6.59 -1.78 14.78
N ARG A 30 -6.84 -2.72 13.87
CA ARG A 30 -7.15 -4.12 14.17
C ARG A 30 -5.90 -4.83 14.67
N ARG A 31 -6.10 -5.83 15.54
CA ARG A 31 -5.04 -6.72 16.02
C ARG A 31 -5.21 -8.10 15.39
N TYR A 32 -4.13 -8.62 14.86
CA TYR A 32 -4.09 -9.91 14.21
C TYR A 32 -3.22 -10.87 15.02
N TYR A 33 -3.67 -12.11 15.15
CA TYR A 33 -2.94 -13.16 15.87
C TYR A 33 -2.94 -14.43 15.03
N ARG A 34 -1.78 -15.06 14.87
CA ARG A 34 -1.76 -16.44 14.41
C ARG A 34 -2.00 -17.34 15.60
N ILE A 35 -2.98 -18.21 15.50
CA ILE A 35 -3.40 -19.15 16.54
C ILE A 35 -3.13 -20.53 16.01
N VAL A 36 -2.29 -21.29 16.72
CA VAL A 36 -1.95 -22.68 16.39
C VAL A 36 -2.60 -23.60 17.43
N SER A 37 -3.16 -24.73 17.01
CA SER A 37 -3.72 -25.72 17.92
C SER A 37 -2.65 -26.30 18.85
N GLU A 38 -3.03 -26.86 20.02
CA GLU A 38 -2.10 -27.47 20.96
C GLU A 38 -1.28 -28.63 20.33
N ASP A 39 -1.84 -29.35 19.35
CA ASP A 39 -1.19 -30.41 18.59
C ASP A 39 -0.34 -29.92 17.41
N GLY A 40 -0.40 -28.64 17.10
CA GLY A 40 0.36 -28.00 16.01
C GLY A 40 -0.17 -28.26 14.60
N GLU A 41 -1.29 -28.95 14.43
CA GLU A 41 -1.81 -29.36 13.12
C GLU A 41 -2.63 -28.26 12.42
N ASP A 42 -3.37 -27.45 13.19
CA ASP A 42 -4.24 -26.40 12.66
C ASP A 42 -3.70 -25.00 12.97
N SER A 43 -3.78 -24.11 11.99
CA SER A 43 -3.41 -22.70 12.14
C SER A 43 -4.52 -21.81 11.55
N LEU A 44 -4.95 -20.82 12.33
CA LEU A 44 -5.93 -19.81 11.92
C LEU A 44 -5.42 -18.41 12.27
N ILE A 45 -5.95 -17.41 11.57
CA ILE A 45 -5.75 -16.01 11.91
C ILE A 45 -6.94 -15.51 12.73
N GLY A 46 -6.68 -15.16 13.98
CA GLY A 46 -7.63 -14.47 14.85
C GLY A 46 -7.53 -12.97 14.66
N VAL A 47 -8.66 -12.31 14.57
CA VAL A 47 -8.76 -10.86 14.38
C VAL A 47 -9.59 -10.24 15.50
N GLN A 48 -9.06 -9.18 16.12
CA GLN A 48 -9.77 -8.33 17.07
C GLN A 48 -10.00 -6.96 16.41
N GLY A 49 -11.25 -6.65 16.13
CA GLY A 49 -11.64 -5.39 15.53
C GLY A 49 -11.74 -4.26 16.54
N THR A 50 -11.76 -3.03 16.02
CA THR A 50 -11.97 -1.79 16.80
C THR A 50 -13.26 -1.06 16.39
N SER A 51 -13.89 -1.49 15.29
CA SER A 51 -15.15 -0.95 14.77
C SER A 51 -16.03 -2.11 14.31
N ARG A 52 -17.24 -2.19 14.85
CA ARG A 52 -18.23 -3.19 14.44
C ARG A 52 -18.61 -3.02 12.98
N ASP A 53 -18.91 -1.79 12.55
CA ASP A 53 -19.35 -1.50 11.18
C ASP A 53 -18.30 -1.90 10.15
N GLU A 54 -17.03 -1.64 10.45
CA GLU A 54 -15.90 -2.06 9.58
C GLU A 54 -15.75 -3.58 9.54
N ASN A 55 -15.91 -4.26 10.68
CA ASN A 55 -15.87 -5.72 10.73
C ASN A 55 -17.06 -6.32 9.98
N HIS A 56 -18.26 -5.80 10.18
CA HIS A 56 -19.47 -6.23 9.47
C HIS A 56 -19.26 -6.14 7.95
N ALA A 57 -18.75 -5.01 7.45
CA ALA A 57 -18.44 -4.85 6.03
C ALA A 57 -17.44 -5.90 5.54
N PHE A 58 -16.38 -6.19 6.31
CA PHE A 58 -15.42 -7.24 5.97
C PHE A 58 -16.08 -8.62 5.91
N LEU A 59 -16.85 -8.99 6.93
CA LEU A 59 -17.51 -10.30 7.04
C LEU A 59 -18.48 -10.51 5.89
N TYR A 60 -19.32 -9.50 5.60
CA TYR A 60 -20.23 -9.53 4.47
C TYR A 60 -19.51 -9.70 3.13
N MET A 61 -18.46 -8.90 2.87
CA MET A 61 -17.66 -9.01 1.66
C MET A 61 -16.99 -10.38 1.53
N ALA A 62 -16.38 -10.89 2.62
CA ALA A 62 -15.70 -12.17 2.61
C ALA A 62 -16.66 -13.32 2.24
N GLU A 63 -17.85 -13.34 2.81
CA GLU A 63 -18.89 -14.31 2.48
C GLU A 63 -19.31 -14.24 1.01
N GLN A 64 -19.65 -13.02 0.53
CA GLN A 64 -20.09 -12.81 -0.85
C GLN A 64 -19.00 -13.16 -1.87
N PHE A 65 -17.75 -12.83 -1.59
CA PHE A 65 -16.63 -13.10 -2.49
C PHE A 65 -16.29 -14.59 -2.52
N LEU A 66 -16.29 -15.25 -1.37
CA LEU A 66 -16.08 -16.69 -1.28
C LEU A 66 -17.15 -17.47 -2.02
N ALA A 67 -18.44 -17.07 -1.88
CA ALA A 67 -19.55 -17.70 -2.59
C ALA A 67 -19.43 -17.61 -4.11
N LYS A 68 -18.69 -16.62 -4.63
CA LYS A 68 -18.39 -16.41 -6.05
C LYS A 68 -17.06 -17.06 -6.50
N GLY A 69 -16.41 -17.83 -5.63
CA GLY A 69 -15.17 -18.53 -5.93
C GLY A 69 -13.95 -17.60 -6.07
N LEU A 70 -14.00 -16.41 -5.47
CA LEU A 70 -12.88 -15.48 -5.44
C LEU A 70 -11.84 -15.91 -4.39
N ASN A 71 -10.57 -15.69 -4.67
CA ASN A 71 -9.48 -16.05 -3.77
C ASN A 71 -9.35 -15.03 -2.63
N VAL A 72 -10.14 -15.22 -1.59
CA VAL A 72 -10.14 -14.45 -0.34
C VAL A 72 -10.08 -15.40 0.86
N PRO A 73 -9.62 -14.96 2.05
CA PRO A 73 -9.60 -15.81 3.22
C PRO A 73 -11.02 -16.22 3.64
N LYS A 74 -11.21 -17.51 3.94
CA LYS A 74 -12.46 -18.03 4.48
C LYS A 74 -12.59 -17.62 5.95
N VAL A 75 -13.67 -16.96 6.33
CA VAL A 75 -14.05 -16.74 7.73
C VAL A 75 -14.67 -18.03 8.27
N LEU A 76 -14.26 -18.48 9.45
CA LEU A 76 -14.62 -19.79 10.01
C LEU A 76 -15.52 -19.68 11.25
N ALA A 77 -15.32 -18.70 12.10
CA ALA A 77 -16.17 -18.38 13.23
C ALA A 77 -16.13 -16.89 13.55
N VAL A 78 -17.23 -16.36 14.05
CA VAL A 78 -17.43 -14.93 14.36
C VAL A 78 -18.09 -14.80 15.71
N SER A 79 -17.66 -13.86 16.56
CA SER A 79 -18.32 -13.56 17.83
C SER A 79 -19.71 -12.89 17.62
N ASP A 80 -20.62 -13.08 18.56
CA ASP A 80 -21.99 -12.53 18.49
C ASP A 80 -22.04 -11.00 18.29
N ASP A 81 -21.02 -10.30 18.78
CA ASP A 81 -20.87 -8.84 18.65
C ASP A 81 -20.11 -8.40 17.39
N GLU A 82 -19.66 -9.34 16.55
CA GLU A 82 -18.84 -9.13 15.35
C GLU A 82 -17.50 -8.43 15.60
N MET A 83 -17.05 -8.35 16.88
CA MET A 83 -15.78 -7.69 17.20
C MET A 83 -14.59 -8.62 17.05
N ASN A 84 -14.78 -9.93 17.20
CA ASN A 84 -13.76 -10.96 17.04
C ASN A 84 -14.18 -11.97 15.97
N TYR A 85 -13.23 -12.42 15.17
CA TYR A 85 -13.44 -13.53 14.24
C TYR A 85 -12.16 -14.31 13.99
N VAL A 86 -12.28 -15.53 13.51
CA VAL A 86 -11.17 -16.34 13.04
C VAL A 86 -11.35 -16.67 11.56
N GLN A 87 -10.26 -16.60 10.82
CA GLN A 87 -10.24 -16.84 9.40
C GLN A 87 -9.08 -17.75 9.00
N GLN A 88 -9.12 -18.25 7.78
CA GLN A 88 -8.08 -19.07 7.17
C GLN A 88 -6.70 -18.40 7.29
N ASP A 89 -5.71 -19.17 7.69
CA ASP A 89 -4.31 -18.77 7.61
C ASP A 89 -3.77 -19.01 6.19
N LEU A 90 -3.40 -17.95 5.52
CA LEU A 90 -2.85 -17.95 4.15
C LEU A 90 -1.31 -18.04 4.11
N GLY A 91 -0.68 -18.29 5.25
CA GLY A 91 0.78 -18.35 5.38
C GLY A 91 1.43 -16.99 5.58
N ASN A 92 2.69 -16.85 5.11
CA ASN A 92 3.52 -15.68 5.43
C ASN A 92 3.94 -14.86 4.21
N THR A 93 3.69 -15.33 2.99
CA THR A 93 4.26 -14.74 1.79
C THR A 93 3.35 -13.67 1.22
N LEU A 94 3.68 -12.41 1.46
CA LEU A 94 3.05 -11.28 0.77
C LEU A 94 3.62 -11.16 -0.66
N LEU A 95 2.80 -10.73 -1.62
CA LEU A 95 3.28 -10.40 -2.97
C LEU A 95 4.41 -9.37 -2.91
N PHE A 96 4.32 -8.40 -1.99
CA PHE A 96 5.37 -7.40 -1.77
C PHE A 96 6.73 -8.03 -1.49
N ASP A 97 6.79 -9.10 -0.72
CA ASP A 97 8.03 -9.81 -0.38
C ASP A 97 8.42 -10.82 -1.46
N TYR A 98 7.43 -11.44 -2.12
CA TYR A 98 7.65 -12.35 -3.23
C TYR A 98 8.39 -11.68 -4.41
N ILE A 99 8.06 -10.41 -4.72
CA ILE A 99 8.70 -9.61 -5.77
C ILE A 99 9.84 -8.70 -5.24
N ALA A 100 10.44 -9.03 -4.11
CA ALA A 100 11.41 -8.13 -3.45
C ALA A 100 12.65 -7.86 -4.31
N GLU A 101 13.16 -8.86 -5.03
CA GLU A 101 14.35 -8.70 -5.88
C GLU A 101 14.05 -7.82 -7.11
N GLY A 102 12.92 -8.05 -7.78
CA GLY A 102 12.48 -7.19 -8.88
C GLY A 102 12.29 -5.73 -8.44
N ARG A 103 11.67 -5.50 -7.28
CA ARG A 103 11.51 -4.13 -6.74
C ARG A 103 12.84 -3.45 -6.41
N LYS A 104 13.83 -4.21 -5.93
CA LYS A 104 15.14 -3.68 -5.58
C LYS A 104 15.97 -3.32 -6.83
N THR A 105 15.95 -4.16 -7.82
CA THR A 105 16.79 -4.05 -9.01
C THR A 105 16.12 -3.32 -10.17
N GLY A 106 14.78 -3.27 -10.20
CA GLY A 106 13.97 -2.85 -11.36
C GLY A 106 13.85 -3.94 -12.44
N VAL A 107 14.45 -5.12 -12.22
CA VAL A 107 14.42 -6.26 -13.17
C VAL A 107 13.71 -7.43 -12.52
N PHE A 108 12.51 -7.74 -13.01
CA PHE A 108 11.66 -8.81 -12.49
C PHE A 108 11.92 -10.12 -13.22
N SER A 109 12.06 -11.20 -12.46
CA SER A 109 12.19 -12.56 -13.00
C SER A 109 10.89 -13.02 -13.69
N ALA A 110 10.95 -14.08 -14.48
CA ALA A 110 9.77 -14.65 -15.13
C ALA A 110 8.70 -15.09 -14.12
N ALA A 111 9.11 -15.65 -12.97
CA ALA A 111 8.17 -16.06 -11.90
C ALA A 111 7.49 -14.86 -11.22
N GLU A 112 8.26 -13.79 -10.93
CA GLU A 112 7.69 -12.55 -10.38
C GLU A 112 6.71 -11.89 -11.34
N LYS A 113 7.06 -11.79 -12.63
CA LYS A 113 6.18 -11.27 -13.67
C LYS A 113 4.89 -12.08 -13.81
N GLU A 114 4.98 -13.41 -13.82
CA GLU A 114 3.79 -14.26 -13.93
C GLU A 114 2.87 -14.09 -12.71
N MET A 115 3.43 -13.96 -11.49
CA MET A 115 2.62 -13.67 -10.31
C MET A 115 1.96 -12.29 -10.38
N LEU A 116 2.65 -11.28 -10.93
CA LEU A 116 2.06 -9.96 -11.19
C LEU A 116 0.93 -10.01 -12.20
N ARG A 117 1.08 -10.77 -13.32
CA ARG A 117 0.02 -10.99 -14.32
C ARG A 117 -1.19 -11.69 -13.69
N LYS A 118 -0.97 -12.78 -12.91
CA LYS A 118 -2.04 -13.47 -12.17
C LYS A 118 -2.76 -12.52 -11.21
N THR A 119 -2.03 -11.60 -10.59
CA THR A 119 -2.61 -10.60 -9.68
C THR A 119 -3.51 -9.62 -10.45
N MET A 120 -3.09 -9.15 -11.62
CA MET A 120 -3.87 -8.23 -12.45
C MET A 120 -5.12 -8.91 -13.03
N ARG A 121 -5.00 -10.14 -13.52
CA ARG A 121 -6.16 -10.94 -13.93
C ARG A 121 -7.12 -11.18 -12.76
N GLY A 122 -6.57 -11.52 -11.60
CA GLY A 122 -7.35 -11.72 -10.38
C GLY A 122 -8.08 -10.45 -9.92
N LEU A 123 -7.49 -9.26 -10.09
CA LEU A 123 -8.14 -7.99 -9.82
C LEU A 123 -9.34 -7.75 -10.74
N ALA A 124 -9.17 -7.91 -12.06
CA ALA A 124 -10.24 -7.72 -13.03
C ALA A 124 -11.44 -8.65 -12.73
N LYS A 125 -11.15 -9.93 -12.51
CA LYS A 125 -12.15 -10.92 -12.10
C LYS A 125 -12.86 -10.53 -10.80
N LEU A 126 -12.09 -10.15 -9.77
CA LEU A 126 -12.65 -9.76 -8.47
C LEU A 126 -13.58 -8.55 -8.61
N GLN A 127 -13.13 -7.49 -9.27
CA GLN A 127 -13.91 -6.26 -9.39
C GLN A 127 -15.27 -6.51 -10.04
N VAL A 128 -15.35 -7.30 -11.09
CA VAL A 128 -16.61 -7.56 -11.78
C VAL A 128 -17.47 -8.56 -11.02
N MET A 129 -16.91 -9.72 -10.69
CA MET A 129 -17.69 -10.77 -10.01
C MET A 129 -18.15 -10.34 -8.62
N ALA A 130 -17.31 -9.61 -7.87
CA ALA A 130 -17.70 -9.10 -6.56
C ALA A 130 -18.92 -8.17 -6.66
N ALA A 131 -19.02 -7.35 -7.71
CA ALA A 131 -20.12 -6.39 -7.89
C ALA A 131 -21.46 -7.06 -8.26
N GLU A 132 -21.47 -8.28 -8.79
CA GLU A 132 -22.69 -8.98 -9.19
C GLU A 132 -23.62 -9.22 -7.99
N LYS A 133 -24.85 -8.66 -8.06
CA LYS A 133 -25.87 -8.79 -7.00
C LYS A 133 -25.37 -8.44 -5.58
N PHE A 134 -24.37 -7.56 -5.50
CA PHE A 134 -23.77 -7.14 -4.24
C PHE A 134 -24.52 -5.93 -3.68
N ASP A 135 -24.87 -5.98 -2.39
CA ASP A 135 -25.48 -4.85 -1.69
C ASP A 135 -24.39 -3.88 -1.18
N PHE A 136 -24.13 -2.84 -1.95
CA PHE A 136 -23.13 -1.83 -1.60
C PHE A 136 -23.49 -0.99 -0.36
N ASN A 137 -24.74 -1.05 0.14
CA ASN A 137 -25.09 -0.38 1.40
C ASN A 137 -24.41 -1.04 2.62
N GLN A 138 -23.90 -2.26 2.47
CA GLN A 138 -23.09 -2.94 3.49
C GLN A 138 -21.62 -2.47 3.55
N CYS A 139 -21.21 -1.60 2.62
CA CYS A 139 -19.85 -1.07 2.59
C CYS A 139 -19.63 0.01 3.65
N TYR A 140 -18.45 0.02 4.24
CA TYR A 140 -18.01 1.02 5.21
C TYR A 140 -16.76 1.75 4.72
N PRO A 141 -16.59 3.06 4.95
CA PRO A 141 -17.55 4.02 5.55
C PRO A 141 -18.59 4.57 4.55
N GLN A 142 -18.52 4.19 3.29
CA GLN A 142 -19.38 4.70 2.22
C GLN A 142 -19.68 3.60 1.20
N PRO A 143 -20.91 3.60 0.61
CA PRO A 143 -21.30 2.59 -0.37
C PRO A 143 -20.65 2.78 -1.75
N GLU A 144 -20.22 3.99 -2.09
CA GLU A 144 -19.74 4.30 -3.43
C GLU A 144 -18.66 5.36 -3.46
N PHE A 145 -17.91 5.38 -4.57
CA PHE A 145 -16.98 6.44 -4.93
C PHE A 145 -17.77 7.62 -5.51
N ASN A 146 -17.82 8.73 -4.79
CA ASN A 146 -18.64 9.89 -5.10
C ASN A 146 -17.86 11.20 -4.95
N LEU A 147 -18.48 12.31 -5.32
CA LEU A 147 -17.86 13.64 -5.25
C LEU A 147 -17.27 13.94 -3.87
N ARG A 148 -17.99 13.59 -2.79
CA ARG A 148 -17.53 13.83 -1.42
C ARG A 148 -16.23 13.09 -1.14
N SER A 149 -16.14 11.80 -1.52
CA SER A 149 -14.93 10.99 -1.30
C SER A 149 -13.74 11.47 -2.13
N ILE A 150 -13.99 11.96 -3.36
CA ILE A 150 -12.94 12.53 -4.22
C ILE A 150 -12.41 13.83 -3.60
N LEU A 151 -13.30 14.75 -3.25
CA LEU A 151 -12.89 16.01 -2.66
C LEU A 151 -12.22 15.84 -1.29
N TRP A 152 -12.58 14.82 -0.50
CA TRP A 152 -11.86 14.48 0.73
C TRP A 152 -10.40 14.10 0.46
N ASP A 153 -10.16 13.24 -0.51
CA ASP A 153 -8.81 12.81 -0.87
C ASP A 153 -7.98 13.96 -1.45
N LEU A 154 -8.57 14.81 -2.30
CA LEU A 154 -7.90 15.99 -2.87
C LEU A 154 -7.60 17.05 -1.79
N ASN A 155 -8.54 17.31 -0.88
CA ASN A 155 -8.32 18.20 0.25
C ASN A 155 -7.30 17.63 1.25
N TYR A 156 -7.30 16.31 1.44
CA TYR A 156 -6.29 15.65 2.25
C TYR A 156 -4.89 15.84 1.68
N PHE A 157 -4.73 15.72 0.35
CA PHE A 157 -3.49 16.10 -0.36
C PHE A 157 -3.15 17.58 -0.14
N LYS A 158 -4.10 18.49 -0.38
CA LYS A 158 -3.87 19.93 -0.27
C LYS A 158 -3.38 20.33 1.12
N TYR A 159 -4.07 19.88 2.19
CA TYR A 159 -3.76 20.31 3.55
C TYR A 159 -2.61 19.53 4.19
N CYS A 160 -2.51 18.23 3.94
CA CYS A 160 -1.50 17.41 4.61
C CYS A 160 -0.16 17.35 3.87
N PHE A 161 -0.15 17.66 2.56
CA PHE A 161 1.08 17.63 1.76
C PHE A 161 1.39 18.95 1.08
N LEU A 162 0.54 19.44 0.17
CA LEU A 162 0.84 20.60 -0.67
C LEU A 162 1.13 21.85 0.17
N LYS A 163 0.27 22.21 1.12
CA LYS A 163 0.51 23.37 2.03
C LYS A 163 1.72 23.15 2.92
N ALA A 164 2.00 21.93 3.34
CA ALA A 164 3.18 21.61 4.15
C ALA A 164 4.50 21.79 3.40
N THR A 165 4.49 21.83 2.05
CA THR A 165 5.69 22.15 1.25
C THR A 165 6.09 23.61 1.30
N GLY A 166 5.17 24.51 1.66
CA GLY A 166 5.37 25.97 1.61
C GLY A 166 5.20 26.58 0.22
N LEU A 167 4.70 25.82 -0.77
CA LEU A 167 4.36 26.36 -2.10
C LEU A 167 3.18 27.33 -1.99
N GLU A 168 3.30 28.51 -2.56
CA GLU A 168 2.21 29.46 -2.70
C GLU A 168 1.38 29.13 -3.95
N PHE A 169 0.06 29.16 -3.84
CA PHE A 169 -0.89 28.94 -4.92
C PHE A 169 -2.23 29.68 -4.65
N GLN A 170 -3.03 29.87 -5.67
CA GLN A 170 -4.36 30.49 -5.56
C GLN A 170 -5.38 29.40 -5.21
N GLU A 171 -5.95 29.48 -4.00
CA GLU A 171 -6.84 28.43 -3.47
C GLU A 171 -8.11 28.27 -4.30
N ASP A 172 -8.74 29.37 -4.69
CA ASP A 172 -9.97 29.39 -5.50
C ASP A 172 -9.77 28.71 -6.86
N LYS A 173 -8.65 28.97 -7.53
CA LYS A 173 -8.32 28.28 -8.77
C LYS A 173 -8.08 26.80 -8.59
N LEU A 174 -7.35 26.43 -7.54
CA LEU A 174 -7.06 25.02 -7.27
C LEU A 174 -8.33 24.25 -6.92
N GLU A 175 -9.26 24.84 -6.14
CA GLU A 175 -10.55 24.21 -5.82
C GLU A 175 -11.39 23.99 -7.10
N ASN A 176 -11.45 24.98 -8.00
CA ASN A 176 -12.15 24.83 -9.28
C ASN A 176 -11.57 23.68 -10.11
N GLU A 177 -10.25 23.51 -10.11
CA GLU A 177 -9.58 22.40 -10.81
C GLU A 177 -9.81 21.06 -10.12
N PHE A 178 -9.93 21.01 -8.79
CA PHE A 178 -10.31 19.83 -8.05
C PHE A 178 -11.74 19.38 -8.38
N GLU A 179 -12.67 20.32 -8.46
CA GLU A 179 -14.06 20.03 -8.88
C GLU A 179 -14.09 19.51 -10.32
N ARG A 180 -13.29 20.11 -11.21
CA ARG A 180 -13.19 19.67 -12.61
C ARG A 180 -12.63 18.26 -12.71
N LEU A 181 -11.53 17.95 -12.02
CA LEU A 181 -10.98 16.60 -11.96
C LEU A 181 -12.00 15.62 -11.38
N ALA A 182 -12.68 15.99 -10.30
CA ALA A 182 -13.71 15.14 -9.69
C ALA A 182 -14.85 14.84 -10.67
N TYR A 183 -15.28 15.84 -11.45
CA TYR A 183 -16.28 15.65 -12.50
C TYR A 183 -15.82 14.64 -13.55
N ILE A 184 -14.57 14.75 -14.04
CA ILE A 184 -13.98 13.83 -15.02
C ILE A 184 -13.96 12.41 -14.46
N LEU A 185 -13.48 12.23 -13.22
CA LEU A 185 -13.41 10.91 -12.57
C LEU A 185 -14.80 10.25 -12.44
N LEU A 186 -15.85 11.06 -12.19
CA LEU A 186 -17.22 10.58 -12.06
C LEU A 186 -17.90 10.27 -13.41
N GLN A 187 -17.38 10.79 -14.54
CA GLN A 187 -17.90 10.44 -15.87
C GLN A 187 -17.47 9.04 -16.35
N SER A 188 -16.56 8.40 -15.63
CA SER A 188 -16.14 7.04 -15.92
C SER A 188 -17.32 6.06 -15.90
N LYS A 189 -17.56 5.39 -17.04
CA LYS A 189 -18.70 4.48 -17.24
C LYS A 189 -18.45 3.07 -16.67
N MET A 190 -17.20 2.71 -16.44
CA MET A 190 -16.82 1.36 -16.01
C MET A 190 -16.80 1.29 -14.49
N SER A 191 -17.97 1.01 -13.90
CA SER A 191 -18.14 0.89 -12.46
C SER A 191 -18.36 -0.55 -12.03
N ALA A 192 -17.62 -0.99 -11.00
CA ALA A 192 -17.64 -2.32 -10.45
C ALA A 192 -17.38 -2.28 -8.93
N PHE A 193 -16.83 -3.33 -8.35
CA PHE A 193 -16.30 -3.29 -6.99
C PHE A 193 -14.92 -2.63 -7.00
N MET A 194 -14.79 -1.50 -6.37
CA MET A 194 -13.52 -0.82 -6.14
C MET A 194 -12.95 -1.27 -4.80
N TYR A 195 -11.79 -1.89 -4.84
CA TYR A 195 -11.11 -2.46 -3.67
C TYR A 195 -10.60 -1.37 -2.70
N ARG A 196 -10.18 -0.23 -3.24
CA ARG A 196 -9.66 0.96 -2.55
C ARG A 196 -8.19 0.85 -2.15
N ASP A 197 -7.81 -0.17 -1.41
CA ASP A 197 -6.43 -0.35 -0.91
C ASP A 197 -5.72 -1.52 -1.62
N PHE A 198 -5.91 -1.63 -2.95
CA PHE A 198 -5.28 -2.66 -3.75
C PHE A 198 -3.78 -2.35 -3.94
N GLN A 199 -2.96 -3.10 -3.23
CA GLN A 199 -1.50 -2.96 -3.24
C GLN A 199 -0.82 -4.31 -2.94
N SER A 200 0.46 -4.44 -3.29
CA SER A 200 1.20 -5.70 -3.15
C SER A 200 1.32 -6.22 -1.70
N ARG A 201 1.09 -5.35 -0.70
CA ARG A 201 1.03 -5.75 0.73
C ARG A 201 -0.32 -6.36 1.13
N ASN A 202 -1.33 -6.21 0.30
CA ASN A 202 -2.68 -6.74 0.52
C ASN A 202 -3.00 -7.91 -0.42
N VAL A 203 -1.94 -8.53 -0.98
CA VAL A 203 -2.01 -9.75 -1.78
C VAL A 203 -1.09 -10.79 -1.16
N MET A 204 -1.64 -11.96 -0.83
CA MET A 204 -0.90 -13.13 -0.36
C MET A 204 -0.58 -14.03 -1.55
N VAL A 205 0.60 -14.65 -1.55
CA VAL A 205 0.98 -15.69 -2.52
C VAL A 205 0.82 -17.04 -1.85
N VAL A 206 -0.13 -17.81 -2.32
CA VAL A 206 -0.57 -19.07 -1.69
C VAL A 206 -0.40 -20.23 -2.65
N GLU A 207 0.12 -21.35 -2.17
CA GLU A 207 0.13 -22.60 -2.92
C GLU A 207 -1.27 -23.24 -2.88
N LYS A 208 -1.84 -23.48 -4.04
CA LYS A 208 -3.17 -24.11 -4.21
C LYS A 208 -3.06 -25.34 -5.10
N VAL A 209 -3.78 -26.38 -4.77
CA VAL A 209 -3.97 -27.52 -5.67
C VAL A 209 -5.01 -27.11 -6.70
N VAL A 210 -4.65 -27.14 -7.97
CA VAL A 210 -5.52 -26.85 -9.11
C VAL A 210 -5.53 -28.06 -10.05
N GLU A 211 -6.66 -28.29 -10.71
CA GLU A 211 -6.76 -29.30 -11.75
C GLU A 211 -6.13 -28.77 -13.03
N SER A 212 -5.17 -29.49 -13.60
CA SER A 212 -4.54 -29.15 -14.86
C SER A 212 -5.49 -29.43 -16.02
N SER A 213 -5.18 -28.87 -17.20
CA SER A 213 -5.91 -29.16 -18.45
C SER A 213 -5.91 -30.64 -18.85
N GLU A 214 -5.03 -31.43 -18.26
CA GLU A 214 -4.91 -32.87 -18.49
C GLU A 214 -5.59 -33.70 -17.38
N GLY A 215 -6.32 -33.06 -16.44
CA GLY A 215 -7.05 -33.72 -15.34
C GLY A 215 -6.16 -34.19 -14.19
N SER A 216 -4.89 -33.78 -14.13
CA SER A 216 -3.99 -34.05 -13.02
C SER A 216 -3.99 -32.92 -12.00
N GLU A 217 -3.88 -33.23 -10.71
CA GLU A 217 -3.68 -32.22 -9.67
C GLU A 217 -2.26 -31.64 -9.75
N VAL A 218 -2.18 -30.32 -9.88
CA VAL A 218 -0.92 -29.57 -9.90
C VAL A 218 -0.94 -28.52 -8.79
N ARG A 219 0.19 -28.35 -8.10
CA ARG A 219 0.37 -27.27 -7.14
C ARG A 219 0.78 -26.01 -7.86
N GLU A 220 0.03 -24.96 -7.65
CA GLU A 220 0.23 -23.68 -8.30
C GLU A 220 0.24 -22.55 -7.28
N LEU A 221 1.16 -21.58 -7.46
CA LEU A 221 1.13 -20.34 -6.69
C LEU A 221 0.07 -19.40 -7.28
N VAL A 222 -0.85 -18.96 -6.43
CA VAL A 222 -1.96 -18.07 -6.81
C VAL A 222 -2.08 -16.89 -5.85
N PRO A 223 -2.54 -15.71 -6.33
CA PRO A 223 -2.80 -14.57 -5.47
C PRO A 223 -4.09 -14.77 -4.68
N TYR A 224 -4.06 -14.40 -3.39
CA TYR A 224 -5.20 -14.25 -2.50
C TYR A 224 -5.29 -12.80 -2.02
N PHE A 225 -6.49 -12.27 -1.95
CA PHE A 225 -6.74 -10.86 -1.67
C PHE A 225 -7.22 -10.65 -0.23
N ILE A 226 -6.59 -9.73 0.50
CA ILE A 226 -6.88 -9.41 1.90
C ILE A 226 -7.03 -7.90 2.08
N ASP A 227 -7.62 -7.46 3.20
CA ASP A 227 -7.76 -6.02 3.53
C ASP A 227 -8.71 -5.25 2.59
N PHE A 228 -9.81 -5.88 2.19
CA PHE A 228 -10.79 -5.34 1.23
C PHE A 228 -11.98 -4.63 1.87
N GLN A 229 -12.04 -4.49 3.19
CA GLN A 229 -13.17 -3.89 3.93
C GLN A 229 -13.44 -2.42 3.61
N GLY A 230 -12.47 -1.69 3.07
CA GLY A 230 -12.64 -0.34 2.56
C GLY A 230 -13.30 -0.26 1.19
N GLY A 231 -13.61 -1.41 0.58
CA GLY A 231 -14.17 -1.52 -0.74
C GLY A 231 -15.58 -0.95 -0.86
N ARG A 232 -15.94 -0.57 -2.07
CA ARG A 232 -17.22 0.09 -2.39
C ARG A 232 -17.52 0.01 -3.89
N LYS A 233 -18.69 0.47 -4.30
CA LYS A 233 -18.94 0.69 -5.73
C LYS A 233 -18.05 1.80 -6.26
N GLY A 234 -17.38 1.57 -7.38
CA GLY A 234 -16.54 2.59 -7.99
C GLY A 234 -15.88 2.16 -9.30
N PRO A 235 -15.10 3.07 -9.89
CA PRO A 235 -14.48 2.83 -11.18
C PRO A 235 -13.34 1.80 -11.10
N VAL A 236 -13.25 0.96 -12.12
CA VAL A 236 -12.23 -0.10 -12.24
C VAL A 236 -10.80 0.44 -12.27
N TYR A 237 -10.60 1.64 -12.76
CA TYR A 237 -9.28 2.27 -12.97
C TYR A 237 -8.53 2.56 -11.67
N TYR A 238 -9.26 2.84 -10.57
CA TYR A 238 -8.66 3.26 -9.31
C TYR A 238 -7.67 2.24 -8.75
N ASP A 239 -8.07 0.97 -8.74
CA ASP A 239 -7.24 -0.10 -8.17
C ASP A 239 -6.06 -0.46 -9.09
N VAL A 240 -6.23 -0.37 -10.41
CA VAL A 240 -5.14 -0.48 -11.39
C VAL A 240 -4.09 0.61 -11.13
N ALA A 241 -4.54 1.87 -11.00
CA ALA A 241 -3.67 2.99 -10.64
C ALA A 241 -2.98 2.77 -9.29
N SER A 242 -3.74 2.33 -8.27
CA SER A 242 -3.22 2.07 -6.93
C SER A 242 -2.13 1.00 -6.92
N PHE A 243 -2.28 -0.06 -7.70
CA PHE A 243 -1.32 -1.16 -7.74
C PHE A 243 -0.08 -0.83 -8.57
N LEU A 244 -0.27 -0.33 -9.79
CA LEU A 244 0.83 -0.17 -10.74
C LEU A 244 1.70 1.09 -10.50
N TRP A 245 1.16 2.11 -9.80
CA TRP A 245 1.91 3.33 -9.45
C TRP A 245 2.28 3.41 -7.96
N GLN A 246 2.36 2.26 -7.26
CA GLN A 246 2.91 2.21 -5.91
C GLN A 246 4.32 2.81 -5.88
N ALA A 247 4.57 3.76 -4.96
CA ALA A 247 5.82 4.50 -4.90
C ALA A 247 7.08 3.60 -4.79
N LYS A 248 6.98 2.48 -4.07
CA LYS A 248 8.10 1.55 -3.84
C LYS A 248 8.04 0.27 -4.68
N ALA A 249 7.14 0.18 -5.66
CA ALA A 249 7.03 -1.02 -6.50
C ALA A 249 8.14 -1.10 -7.55
N ASN A 250 8.68 0.04 -7.95
CA ASN A 250 9.76 0.16 -8.94
C ASN A 250 9.42 -0.52 -10.29
N PHE A 251 8.14 -0.45 -10.66
CA PHE A 251 7.71 -0.97 -11.96
C PHE A 251 8.15 -0.04 -13.08
N HIS A 252 8.96 -0.55 -14.01
CA HIS A 252 9.33 0.17 -15.21
C HIS A 252 8.10 0.43 -16.10
N PRO A 253 8.06 1.50 -16.90
CA PRO A 253 6.93 1.80 -17.80
C PRO A 253 6.47 0.62 -18.64
N ASP A 254 7.40 -0.11 -19.28
CA ASP A 254 7.08 -1.28 -20.13
C ASP A 254 6.37 -2.39 -19.34
N LEU A 255 6.78 -2.63 -18.08
CA LEU A 255 6.10 -3.62 -17.24
C LEU A 255 4.71 -3.12 -16.79
N ARG A 256 4.55 -1.82 -16.55
CA ARG A 256 3.24 -1.25 -16.24
C ARG A 256 2.27 -1.42 -17.42
N GLU A 257 2.74 -1.13 -18.62
CA GLU A 257 1.96 -1.30 -19.85
C GLU A 257 1.57 -2.78 -20.06
N GLU A 258 2.54 -3.69 -19.95
CA GLU A 258 2.30 -5.14 -20.01
C GLU A 258 1.21 -5.56 -19.00
N LEU A 259 1.27 -5.09 -17.77
CA LEU A 259 0.31 -5.45 -16.72
C LEU A 259 -1.06 -4.77 -16.88
N VAL A 260 -1.13 -3.59 -17.50
CA VAL A 260 -2.40 -2.95 -17.89
C VAL A 260 -3.06 -3.76 -18.99
N GLU A 261 -2.30 -4.21 -19.99
CA GLU A 261 -2.83 -5.05 -21.07
C GLU A 261 -3.37 -6.40 -20.53
N GLU A 262 -2.63 -7.07 -19.64
CA GLU A 262 -3.10 -8.29 -18.97
C GLU A 262 -4.42 -8.05 -18.20
N TYR A 263 -4.55 -6.90 -17.57
CA TYR A 263 -5.77 -6.52 -16.86
C TYR A 263 -6.93 -6.30 -17.85
N ILE A 264 -6.70 -5.57 -18.95
CA ILE A 264 -7.71 -5.28 -19.98
C ILE A 264 -8.15 -6.57 -20.68
N ASP A 265 -7.22 -7.45 -21.01
CA ASP A 265 -7.50 -8.74 -21.64
C ASP A 265 -8.42 -9.59 -20.76
N GLU A 266 -8.15 -9.67 -19.48
CA GLU A 266 -9.03 -10.37 -18.52
C GLU A 266 -10.38 -9.66 -18.39
N LEU A 267 -10.38 -8.32 -18.26
CA LEU A 267 -11.61 -7.54 -18.09
C LEU A 267 -12.57 -7.70 -19.27
N GLN A 268 -12.05 -7.86 -20.49
CA GLN A 268 -12.83 -8.07 -21.71
C GLN A 268 -13.66 -9.38 -21.70
N HIS A 269 -13.30 -10.35 -20.85
CA HIS A 269 -14.12 -11.56 -20.66
C HIS A 269 -15.45 -11.27 -19.93
N TYR A 270 -15.52 -10.14 -19.22
CA TYR A 270 -16.68 -9.78 -18.38
C TYR A 270 -17.48 -8.59 -18.93
N MET A 271 -16.83 -7.64 -19.59
CA MET A 271 -17.47 -6.43 -20.12
C MET A 271 -16.73 -5.89 -21.35
N PRO A 272 -17.42 -5.18 -22.26
CA PRO A 272 -16.75 -4.51 -23.38
C PRO A 272 -15.78 -3.45 -22.89
N VAL A 273 -14.57 -3.43 -23.43
CA VAL A 273 -13.53 -2.45 -23.11
C VAL A 273 -13.01 -1.81 -24.39
N ASP A 274 -13.11 -0.49 -24.50
CA ASP A 274 -12.36 0.30 -25.45
C ASP A 274 -10.99 0.64 -24.84
N ARG A 275 -9.90 0.16 -25.47
CA ARG A 275 -8.54 0.32 -24.92
C ARG A 275 -8.09 1.78 -24.88
N GLU A 276 -8.41 2.56 -25.91
CA GLU A 276 -8.03 3.96 -25.97
C GLU A 276 -8.76 4.76 -24.88
N GLU A 277 -10.08 4.60 -24.76
CA GLU A 277 -10.87 5.21 -23.67
C GLU A 277 -10.37 4.73 -22.30
N PHE A 278 -9.94 3.46 -22.17
CA PHE A 278 -9.41 2.93 -20.92
C PHE A 278 -8.14 3.65 -20.50
N TYR A 279 -7.17 3.82 -21.38
CA TYR A 279 -5.92 4.51 -21.08
C TYR A 279 -6.14 5.99 -20.80
N GLU A 280 -7.04 6.66 -21.52
CA GLU A 280 -7.38 8.07 -21.26
C GLU A 280 -7.98 8.24 -19.85
N ASN A 281 -8.93 7.39 -19.46
CA ASN A 281 -9.47 7.42 -18.10
C ASN A 281 -8.41 7.09 -17.05
N LEU A 282 -7.61 6.05 -17.28
CA LEU A 282 -6.59 5.61 -16.34
C LEU A 282 -5.62 6.73 -15.96
N LYS A 283 -5.23 7.61 -16.89
CA LYS A 283 -4.36 8.77 -16.63
C LYS A 283 -4.89 9.65 -15.51
N HIS A 284 -6.19 9.95 -15.54
CA HIS A 284 -6.85 10.79 -14.52
C HIS A 284 -6.83 10.11 -13.14
N PHE A 285 -7.11 8.79 -13.11
CA PHE A 285 -7.06 8.02 -11.86
C PHE A 285 -5.64 7.86 -11.31
N VAL A 286 -4.63 7.72 -12.17
CA VAL A 286 -3.22 7.68 -11.76
C VAL A 286 -2.82 9.00 -11.11
N LEU A 287 -3.18 10.13 -11.69
CA LEU A 287 -2.91 11.46 -11.10
C LEU A 287 -3.63 11.63 -9.76
N PHE A 288 -4.93 11.34 -9.73
CA PHE A 288 -5.74 11.39 -8.51
C PHE A 288 -5.16 10.53 -7.39
N ARG A 289 -4.83 9.27 -7.71
CA ARG A 289 -4.26 8.33 -6.73
C ARG A 289 -2.88 8.77 -6.25
N THR A 290 -2.06 9.36 -7.11
CA THR A 290 -0.76 9.89 -6.73
C THR A 290 -0.90 11.04 -5.73
N MET A 291 -1.83 11.96 -5.94
CA MET A 291 -2.11 13.04 -4.99
C MET A 291 -2.63 12.49 -3.65
N GLN A 292 -3.55 11.53 -3.68
CA GLN A 292 -4.09 10.91 -2.48
C GLN A 292 -2.99 10.23 -1.65
N VAL A 293 -2.05 9.50 -2.31
CA VAL A 293 -0.89 8.88 -1.64
C VAL A 293 0.04 9.93 -1.04
N LEU A 294 0.31 11.03 -1.76
CA LEU A 294 1.12 12.13 -1.23
C LEU A 294 0.47 12.76 0.00
N GLY A 295 -0.86 12.92 0.01
CA GLY A 295 -1.60 13.37 1.18
C GLY A 295 -1.38 12.45 2.38
N ALA A 296 -1.49 11.13 2.19
CA ALA A 296 -1.24 10.13 3.23
C ALA A 296 0.22 10.15 3.72
N TYR A 297 1.18 10.31 2.81
CA TYR A 297 2.60 10.43 3.18
C TYR A 297 2.89 11.73 3.92
N GLY A 298 2.24 12.84 3.54
CA GLY A 298 2.31 14.11 4.25
C GLY A 298 1.81 13.98 5.68
N PHE A 299 0.60 13.48 5.87
CA PHE A 299 0.03 13.30 7.19
C PHE A 299 0.89 12.39 8.06
N ARG A 300 1.15 11.17 7.60
CA ARG A 300 1.90 10.20 8.41
C ARG A 300 3.39 10.54 8.55
N GLY A 301 3.98 11.22 7.56
CA GLY A 301 5.39 11.62 7.56
C GLY A 301 5.63 12.92 8.33
N TYR A 302 4.93 14.00 7.97
CA TYR A 302 5.19 15.32 8.57
C TYR A 302 4.51 15.49 9.93
N PHE A 303 3.26 15.00 10.11
CA PHE A 303 2.49 15.19 11.34
C PHE A 303 2.70 14.03 12.33
N GLU A 304 2.56 12.77 11.91
CA GLU A 304 2.80 11.61 12.79
C GLU A 304 4.30 11.25 12.91
N LYS A 305 5.18 11.88 12.15
CA LYS A 305 6.64 11.69 12.17
C LYS A 305 7.10 10.25 11.95
N LYS A 306 6.37 9.48 11.12
CA LYS A 306 6.72 8.11 10.77
C LYS A 306 7.76 8.07 9.63
N PRO A 307 9.04 7.67 9.88
CA PRO A 307 10.13 7.84 8.93
C PRO A 307 9.94 7.13 7.59
N HIS A 308 9.29 5.96 7.59
CA HIS A 308 9.11 5.17 6.37
C HIS A 308 8.17 5.84 5.35
N PHE A 309 7.24 6.69 5.79
CA PHE A 309 6.42 7.50 4.89
C PHE A 309 7.23 8.64 4.27
N LEU A 310 8.06 9.33 5.06
CA LEU A 310 8.97 10.35 4.54
C LEU A 310 9.91 9.77 3.47
N GLN A 311 10.44 8.56 3.69
CA GLN A 311 11.28 7.86 2.71
C GLN A 311 10.54 7.45 1.42
N SER A 312 9.21 7.46 1.42
CA SER A 312 8.39 7.11 0.25
C SER A 312 8.04 8.32 -0.62
N ILE A 313 8.06 9.54 -0.06
CA ILE A 313 7.77 10.78 -0.77
C ILE A 313 8.63 10.94 -2.04
N PRO A 314 9.95 10.74 -2.01
CA PRO A 314 10.80 10.85 -3.18
C PRO A 314 10.33 10.04 -4.38
N PHE A 315 9.99 8.78 -4.15
CA PHE A 315 9.51 7.88 -5.21
C PHE A 315 8.15 8.33 -5.77
N ALA A 316 7.26 8.84 -4.91
CA ALA A 316 5.98 9.39 -5.35
C ALA A 316 6.15 10.67 -6.16
N ILE A 317 7.07 11.55 -5.78
CA ILE A 317 7.41 12.76 -6.54
C ILE A 317 8.02 12.41 -7.90
N ASP A 318 8.88 11.40 -7.97
CA ASP A 318 9.47 10.96 -9.24
C ASP A 318 8.39 10.38 -10.17
N ASN A 319 7.52 9.53 -9.67
CA ASN A 319 6.35 9.07 -10.41
C ASN A 319 5.51 10.26 -10.91
N LEU A 320 5.25 11.25 -10.06
CA LEU A 320 4.48 12.43 -10.44
C LEU A 320 5.16 13.24 -11.56
N ARG A 321 6.48 13.46 -11.51
CA ARG A 321 7.23 14.09 -12.59
C ARG A 321 7.05 13.39 -13.94
N HIS A 322 7.08 12.07 -13.93
CA HIS A 322 6.86 11.29 -15.15
C HIS A 322 5.42 11.47 -15.68
N LEU A 323 4.43 11.48 -14.81
CA LEU A 323 3.03 11.71 -15.19
C LEU A 323 2.82 13.10 -15.78
N LEU A 324 3.43 14.11 -15.19
CA LEU A 324 3.29 15.52 -15.62
C LEU A 324 3.87 15.81 -17.01
N LYS A 325 4.71 14.93 -17.58
CA LYS A 325 5.20 15.04 -18.96
C LYS A 325 4.11 14.83 -20.00
N HIS A 326 3.06 14.10 -19.65
CA HIS A 326 1.94 13.73 -20.52
C HIS A 326 0.61 14.05 -19.84
N ALA A 327 0.59 15.14 -19.07
CA ALA A 327 -0.59 15.54 -18.31
C ALA A 327 -1.71 16.04 -19.22
N SER A 328 -2.95 15.86 -18.77
CA SER A 328 -4.14 16.36 -19.45
C SER A 328 -4.20 17.89 -19.41
N GLU A 329 -4.73 18.47 -20.47
CA GLU A 329 -5.04 19.90 -20.56
C GLU A 329 -6.36 20.26 -19.86
N ASP A 330 -7.07 19.29 -19.32
CA ASP A 330 -8.38 19.49 -18.70
C ASP A 330 -8.33 20.33 -17.41
N TYR A 331 -7.21 20.34 -16.71
CA TYR A 331 -7.01 21.03 -15.42
C TYR A 331 -5.63 21.70 -15.36
N PRO A 332 -5.41 22.73 -16.22
CA PRO A 332 -4.08 23.30 -16.45
C PRO A 332 -3.45 23.95 -15.22
N TYR A 333 -4.25 24.59 -14.36
CA TYR A 333 -3.73 25.21 -13.15
C TYR A 333 -3.28 24.18 -12.11
N LEU A 334 -4.00 23.07 -11.98
CA LEU A 334 -3.57 21.94 -11.13
C LEU A 334 -2.23 21.40 -11.62
N ILE A 335 -2.06 21.23 -12.94
CA ILE A 335 -0.79 20.76 -13.52
C ILE A 335 0.34 21.75 -13.24
N GLU A 336 0.11 23.05 -13.41
CA GLU A 336 1.09 24.10 -13.08
C GLU A 336 1.52 24.04 -11.61
N VAL A 337 0.57 23.93 -10.67
CA VAL A 337 0.85 23.82 -9.22
C VAL A 337 1.67 22.56 -8.92
N LEU A 338 1.33 21.42 -9.52
CA LEU A 338 2.07 20.17 -9.31
C LEU A 338 3.47 20.22 -9.93
N GLN A 339 3.65 20.81 -11.10
CA GLN A 339 4.96 21.06 -11.72
C GLN A 339 5.83 21.94 -10.80
N ASN A 340 5.31 23.09 -10.37
CA ASN A 340 6.02 23.99 -9.46
C ASN A 340 6.40 23.29 -8.15
N MET A 341 5.51 22.47 -7.59
CA MET A 341 5.79 21.68 -6.40
C MET A 341 6.95 20.70 -6.62
N THR A 342 6.93 19.95 -7.72
CA THR A 342 8.00 18.94 -7.98
C THR A 342 9.36 19.60 -8.24
N GLU A 343 9.39 20.86 -8.69
CA GLU A 343 10.61 21.63 -8.96
C GLU A 343 11.18 22.33 -7.71
N MET A 344 10.50 22.26 -6.57
CA MET A 344 11.03 22.82 -5.32
C MET A 344 12.35 22.15 -4.92
N LYS A 345 13.29 22.94 -4.35
CA LYS A 345 14.63 22.50 -3.97
C LYS A 345 14.60 21.20 -3.11
N GLN A 346 13.67 21.12 -2.18
CA GLN A 346 13.50 19.97 -1.28
C GLN A 346 13.16 18.65 -2.02
N PHE A 347 12.64 18.72 -3.24
CA PHE A 347 12.31 17.56 -4.07
C PHE A 347 13.29 17.33 -5.23
N LYS A 348 14.06 18.36 -5.67
CA LYS A 348 15.08 18.20 -6.70
C LYS A 348 16.26 17.34 -6.26
N GLU A 349 16.65 17.44 -5.00
CA GLU A 349 17.83 16.75 -4.46
C GLU A 349 17.58 15.27 -4.12
N VAL A 350 16.37 14.79 -4.28
CA VAL A 350 15.95 13.47 -3.82
C VAL A 350 16.51 12.33 -4.69
N GLY A 351 16.74 12.56 -5.97
CA GLY A 351 17.46 11.63 -6.87
C GLY A 351 18.97 11.60 -6.65
N MET A 352 19.49 12.57 -5.89
CA MET A 352 20.91 12.76 -5.60
C MET A 352 21.21 12.66 -4.10
N ARG A 353 20.50 11.84 -3.34
CA ARG A 353 20.88 11.65 -1.92
C ARG A 353 22.28 11.11 -1.86
N LYS A 354 23.24 12.02 -1.65
CA LYS A 354 24.54 11.62 -1.11
C LYS A 354 24.26 10.90 0.20
N PRO A 355 24.79 9.70 0.41
CA PRO A 355 24.62 9.01 1.66
C PRO A 355 25.05 9.94 2.80
N LEU A 356 24.35 9.87 3.95
CA LEU A 356 24.77 10.60 5.12
C LEU A 356 26.19 10.17 5.46
N VAL A 357 27.14 11.09 5.30
CA VAL A 357 28.53 10.85 5.66
C VAL A 357 28.76 11.41 7.06
N VAL A 358 28.91 10.51 8.03
CA VAL A 358 29.32 10.88 9.38
C VAL A 358 30.85 10.81 9.43
N ARG A 359 31.48 11.95 9.66
CA ARG A 359 32.94 12.02 9.87
C ARG A 359 33.20 12.11 11.35
N VAL A 360 33.90 11.13 11.91
CA VAL A 360 34.29 11.09 13.31
C VAL A 360 35.79 11.44 13.39
N TYR A 361 36.11 12.46 14.16
CA TYR A 361 37.50 12.89 14.39
C TYR A 361 37.85 12.69 15.87
N SER A 362 39.01 12.07 16.13
CA SER A 362 39.63 12.10 17.45
C SER A 362 40.66 13.22 17.47
N PHE A 363 40.57 14.11 18.44
CA PHE A 363 41.48 15.24 18.54
C PHE A 363 41.85 15.55 20.00
N SER A 364 42.96 16.27 20.18
CA SER A 364 43.37 16.78 21.48
C SER A 364 42.94 18.23 21.63
N TYR A 365 42.27 18.57 22.70
CA TYR A 365 41.90 19.97 23.04
C TYR A 365 43.11 20.93 23.03
N LYS A 366 44.33 20.43 23.26
CA LYS A 366 45.55 21.24 23.18
C LYS A 366 45.85 21.71 21.74
N LYS A 367 45.33 21.00 20.72
CA LYS A 367 45.53 21.34 19.30
C LYS A 367 44.32 22.08 18.71
N GLY A 368 43.31 22.35 19.50
CA GLY A 368 42.04 22.97 19.07
C GLY A 368 41.07 21.99 18.44
N ILE A 369 39.85 22.48 18.20
CA ILE A 369 38.79 21.72 17.52
C ILE A 369 39.06 21.71 16.02
N PRO A 370 39.01 20.54 15.33
CA PRO A 370 39.17 20.49 13.90
C PRO A 370 38.18 21.39 13.17
N ALA A 371 38.64 22.06 12.10
CA ALA A 371 37.77 22.87 11.28
C ALA A 371 36.75 22.01 10.52
N ASP A 372 35.50 22.47 10.47
CA ASP A 372 34.45 21.84 9.67
C ASP A 372 34.65 22.17 8.18
N GLY A 373 35.18 21.21 7.42
CA GLY A 373 35.31 21.34 5.96
C GLY A 373 34.05 21.12 5.16
N SER A 374 32.90 20.87 5.81
CA SER A 374 31.61 20.60 5.11
C SER A 374 30.86 21.87 4.72
N GLY A 375 31.19 23.00 5.35
CA GLY A 375 30.46 24.27 5.16
C GLY A 375 29.08 24.33 5.80
N ASN A 376 28.66 23.32 6.57
CA ASN A 376 27.34 23.21 7.18
C ASN A 376 27.25 23.77 8.61
N GLY A 377 28.27 24.41 9.12
CA GLY A 377 28.26 25.13 10.39
C GLY A 377 28.61 24.29 11.62
N GLY A 378 29.33 23.18 11.45
CA GLY A 378 29.89 22.40 12.55
C GLY A 378 29.11 21.17 12.93
N GLY A 379 29.61 20.44 13.91
CA GLY A 379 29.07 19.16 14.38
C GLY A 379 29.01 19.10 15.92
N PHE A 380 28.86 17.90 16.43
CA PHE A 380 28.88 17.65 17.88
C PHE A 380 30.30 17.43 18.35
N VAL A 381 30.69 18.05 19.46
CA VAL A 381 31.96 17.83 20.14
C VAL A 381 31.69 17.15 21.48
N PHE A 382 32.26 15.98 21.66
CA PHE A 382 32.11 15.20 22.90
C PHE A 382 33.41 15.23 23.69
N ASP A 383 33.33 15.59 24.96
CA ASP A 383 34.47 15.53 25.90
C ASP A 383 34.60 14.10 26.44
N CYS A 384 35.56 13.37 25.89
CA CYS A 384 35.82 11.97 26.29
C CYS A 384 36.84 11.84 27.44
N ARG A 385 37.27 12.95 28.07
CA ARG A 385 38.30 12.89 29.16
C ARG A 385 37.81 12.16 30.40
N ALA A 386 36.49 12.15 30.64
CA ALA A 386 35.88 11.41 31.72
C ALA A 386 35.69 9.91 31.42
N ILE A 387 35.85 9.48 30.16
CA ILE A 387 35.75 8.08 29.77
C ILE A 387 37.05 7.36 30.16
N ASN A 388 36.90 6.21 30.79
CA ASN A 388 38.07 5.41 31.22
C ASN A 388 38.91 5.01 30.02
N ASN A 389 40.20 5.39 30.03
CA ASN A 389 41.08 5.11 28.92
C ASN A 389 41.54 3.63 28.95
N PRO A 390 41.10 2.80 28.00
CA PRO A 390 41.43 1.38 27.96
C PRO A 390 42.96 1.15 27.78
N GLY A 391 43.67 2.08 27.14
CA GLY A 391 45.16 1.99 26.95
C GLY A 391 45.97 2.05 28.26
N LYS A 392 45.31 2.36 29.42
CA LYS A 392 45.94 2.26 30.74
C LYS A 392 45.96 0.83 31.30
N TYR A 393 45.29 -0.12 30.70
CA TYR A 393 45.23 -1.51 31.15
C TYR A 393 46.05 -2.42 30.25
N GLU A 394 46.96 -3.20 30.78
CA GLU A 394 47.84 -4.12 30.05
C GLU A 394 47.09 -5.02 29.05
N ARG A 395 45.87 -5.47 29.41
CA ARG A 395 45.04 -6.32 28.56
C ARG A 395 44.59 -5.70 27.23
N TYR A 396 44.72 -4.37 27.06
CA TYR A 396 44.34 -3.65 25.83
C TYR A 396 45.52 -3.01 25.10
N GLN A 397 46.76 -3.14 25.61
CA GLN A 397 47.95 -2.51 25.03
C GLN A 397 48.30 -3.04 23.64
N PHE A 398 47.78 -4.21 23.26
CA PHE A 398 48.02 -4.80 21.93
C PHE A 398 47.04 -4.27 20.85
N PHE A 399 46.11 -3.39 21.18
CA PHE A 399 45.11 -2.84 20.27
C PHE A 399 45.23 -1.31 20.06
N THR A 400 46.28 -0.70 20.54
CA THR A 400 46.55 0.76 20.40
C THR A 400 47.73 1.04 19.49
#